data_b996eb0e6d7aae6d38d0c87588aee276
#
_entry.id   b996eb0e6d7aae6d38d0c87588aee276
#
_cell.length_a   1.000
_cell.length_b   1.000
_cell.length_c   1.000
_cell.angle_alpha   90.00
_cell.angle_beta   90.00
_cell.angle_gamma   90.00
#
_symmetry.space_group_name_H-M   'P 1'
#
loop_
_entity.id
_entity.type
_entity.pdbx_description
1 polymer ?
#
loop_
_entity_poly.entity_id
_entity_poly.type
_entity_poly.pdbx_seq_one_letter_code
_entity_poly.pdbx_strand_id
1 'polypeptide(L)'
;PEPSGVYANQPNPWEETHGRVCKTFWLAALAAVVVHLLLLFLAGGQLLLRDQLNFLPEKEDETLVTRSFEIRGKARKLVVRNATDLNNNWIGLNIDMVNKTTGAAWPAARELSYYAGVDDGESWSEGNRNDEVVFVDIPPGTYYLAIDAGFPDEAPRRVRSTVEVATGAAGWSNL
;
A
#
# COMPACT_ATOMS: atom_id res chain seq x y z
N PRO A 1 -14.05 68.67 -12.32
CA PRO A 1 -13.51 67.39 -11.84
C PRO A 1 -14.10 66.27 -12.68
N GLU A 2 -13.21 65.54 -13.36
CA GLU A 2 -13.64 64.34 -14.12
C GLU A 2 -14.18 63.31 -13.14
N PRO A 3 -15.28 62.62 -13.50
CA PRO A 3 -15.85 61.64 -12.64
C PRO A 3 -14.87 60.46 -12.48
N SER A 4 -14.40 60.25 -11.27
CA SER A 4 -13.58 59.09 -10.93
C SER A 4 -14.49 57.86 -10.68
N GLY A 5 -14.65 57.05 -11.71
CA GLY A 5 -15.40 55.83 -11.62
C GLY A 5 -15.17 54.94 -12.84
N VAL A 6 -15.34 53.65 -12.71
CA VAL A 6 -15.26 52.69 -13.84
C VAL A 6 -16.63 52.64 -14.51
N TYR A 7 -16.76 53.14 -15.72
CA TYR A 7 -17.96 53.07 -16.53
C TYR A 7 -17.84 51.89 -17.51
N ALA A 8 -18.96 51.32 -17.92
CA ALA A 8 -19.01 50.09 -18.75
C ALA A 8 -18.27 50.18 -20.11
N ASN A 9 -18.00 51.41 -20.60
CA ASN A 9 -17.34 51.68 -21.86
C ASN A 9 -15.91 52.26 -21.71
N GLN A 10 -15.36 52.28 -20.49
CA GLN A 10 -13.98 52.72 -20.28
C GLN A 10 -13.04 51.52 -20.31
N PRO A 11 -11.83 51.65 -20.92
CA PRO A 11 -10.83 50.60 -20.86
C PRO A 11 -10.45 50.34 -19.39
N ASN A 12 -10.36 49.09 -19.04
CA ASN A 12 -9.97 48.68 -17.69
C ASN A 12 -8.50 49.05 -17.44
N PRO A 13 -8.19 49.98 -16.52
CA PRO A 13 -6.81 50.43 -16.29
C PRO A 13 -5.91 49.29 -15.71
N TRP A 14 -6.51 48.21 -15.29
CA TRP A 14 -5.83 47.06 -14.69
C TRP A 14 -5.70 45.85 -15.63
N GLU A 15 -6.08 46.01 -16.92
CA GLU A 15 -6.11 44.88 -17.86
C GLU A 15 -4.73 44.22 -18.05
N GLU A 16 -3.67 45.05 -18.22
CA GLU A 16 -2.31 44.53 -18.33
C GLU A 16 -1.81 43.91 -17.04
N THR A 17 -2.16 44.48 -15.89
CA THR A 17 -1.78 43.95 -14.57
C THR A 17 -2.50 42.65 -14.30
N HIS A 18 -3.79 42.57 -14.62
CA HIS A 18 -4.59 41.35 -14.52
C HIS A 18 -4.00 40.23 -15.40
N GLY A 19 -3.64 40.54 -16.65
CA GLY A 19 -3.02 39.59 -17.58
C GLY A 19 -1.69 39.04 -17.05
N ARG A 20 -0.84 39.88 -16.45
CA ARG A 20 0.42 39.45 -15.82
C ARG A 20 0.17 38.59 -14.59
N VAL A 21 -0.72 38.98 -13.71
CA VAL A 21 -1.08 38.25 -12.50
C VAL A 21 -1.64 36.87 -12.87
N CYS A 22 -2.57 36.82 -13.83
CA CYS A 22 -3.12 35.54 -14.30
C CYS A 22 -2.03 34.63 -14.90
N LYS A 23 -1.12 35.14 -15.73
CA LYS A 23 0.00 34.36 -16.27
C LYS A 23 0.89 33.83 -15.16
N THR A 24 1.27 34.69 -14.20
CA THR A 24 2.12 34.27 -13.06
C THR A 24 1.44 33.22 -12.20
N PHE A 25 0.15 33.40 -11.94
CA PHE A 25 -0.65 32.42 -11.20
C PHE A 25 -0.66 31.04 -11.89
N TRP A 26 -0.96 31.00 -13.19
CA TRP A 26 -1.02 29.73 -13.93
C TRP A 26 0.36 29.07 -14.07
N LEU A 27 1.43 29.84 -14.22
CA LEU A 27 2.80 29.31 -14.22
C LEU A 27 3.17 28.74 -12.85
N ALA A 28 2.82 29.42 -11.77
CA ALA A 28 3.05 28.92 -10.41
C ALA A 28 2.22 27.65 -10.12
N ALA A 29 0.95 27.63 -10.54
CA ALA A 29 0.08 26.47 -10.42
C ALA A 29 0.64 25.27 -11.20
N LEU A 30 1.07 25.48 -12.44
CA LEU A 30 1.70 24.44 -13.25
C LEU A 30 2.99 23.92 -12.59
N ALA A 31 3.86 24.83 -12.11
CA ALA A 31 5.08 24.45 -11.41
C ALA A 31 4.77 23.62 -10.14
N ALA A 32 3.77 24.02 -9.36
CA ALA A 32 3.33 23.25 -8.18
C ALA A 32 2.84 21.85 -8.55
N VAL A 33 2.06 21.71 -9.63
CA VAL A 33 1.60 20.39 -10.12
C VAL A 33 2.80 19.55 -10.57
N VAL A 34 3.75 20.11 -11.32
CA VAL A 34 4.95 19.39 -11.77
C VAL A 34 5.78 18.90 -10.58
N VAL A 35 6.02 19.79 -9.61
CA VAL A 35 6.74 19.42 -8.36
C VAL A 35 5.99 18.34 -7.61
N HIS A 36 4.67 18.43 -7.50
CA HIS A 36 3.86 17.42 -6.84
C HIS A 36 3.96 16.05 -7.52
N LEU A 37 3.83 16.01 -8.85
CA LEU A 37 4.00 14.78 -9.64
C LEU A 37 5.41 14.20 -9.51
N LEU A 38 6.43 15.05 -9.50
CA LEU A 38 7.82 14.63 -9.29
C LEU A 38 7.99 14.00 -7.88
N LEU A 39 7.45 14.64 -6.85
CA LEU A 39 7.47 14.11 -5.48
C LEU A 39 6.73 12.78 -5.38
N LEU A 40 5.58 12.63 -6.03
CA LEU A 40 4.86 11.35 -6.09
C LEU A 40 5.69 10.27 -6.78
N PHE A 41 6.37 10.60 -7.87
CA PHE A 41 7.24 9.68 -8.58
C PHE A 41 8.46 9.25 -7.76
N LEU A 42 9.09 10.20 -7.04
CA LEU A 42 10.23 9.93 -6.16
C LEU A 42 9.84 9.24 -4.85
N ALA A 43 8.61 9.47 -4.36
CA ALA A 43 8.08 8.80 -3.17
C ALA A 43 7.59 7.37 -3.45
N GLY A 44 7.56 6.94 -4.70
CA GLY A 44 7.16 5.60 -5.12
C GLY A 44 7.97 4.53 -4.40
N GLY A 45 7.30 3.62 -3.68
CA GLY A 45 7.94 2.50 -3.01
C GLY A 45 8.56 1.53 -4.02
N GLN A 46 9.71 0.99 -3.69
CA GLN A 46 10.34 -0.05 -4.48
C GLN A 46 9.80 -1.42 -4.07
N LEU A 47 9.27 -2.18 -5.03
CA LEU A 47 8.92 -3.59 -4.81
C LEU A 47 10.22 -4.39 -4.69
N LEU A 48 10.39 -5.06 -3.54
CA LEU A 48 11.58 -5.86 -3.23
C LEU A 48 11.34 -7.35 -3.48
N LEU A 49 10.12 -7.81 -3.20
CA LEU A 49 9.73 -9.21 -3.36
C LEU A 49 8.27 -9.29 -3.79
N ARG A 50 8.00 -10.23 -4.68
CA ARG A 50 6.66 -10.77 -4.94
C ARG A 50 6.78 -12.28 -5.04
N ASP A 51 6.05 -12.98 -4.16
CA ASP A 51 6.08 -14.44 -4.09
C ASP A 51 4.66 -15.00 -3.92
N GLN A 52 4.46 -16.25 -4.32
CA GLN A 52 3.21 -16.97 -4.11
C GLN A 52 3.43 -18.14 -3.18
N LEU A 53 2.68 -18.18 -2.10
CA LEU A 53 2.68 -19.27 -1.14
C LEU A 53 1.37 -20.02 -1.22
N ASN A 54 1.43 -21.33 -1.01
CA ASN A 54 0.27 -22.20 -0.94
C ASN A 54 0.24 -22.85 0.44
N PHE A 55 -0.67 -22.42 1.27
CA PHE A 55 -0.89 -22.96 2.59
C PHE A 55 -1.83 -24.16 2.50
N LEU A 56 -1.44 -25.27 3.12
CA LEU A 56 -2.17 -26.54 3.15
C LEU A 56 -2.51 -26.85 4.60
N PRO A 57 -3.78 -26.98 4.98
CA PRO A 57 -4.16 -27.32 6.36
C PRO A 57 -3.55 -28.63 6.86
N GLU A 58 -3.35 -29.60 5.95
CA GLU A 58 -2.68 -30.88 6.27
C GLU A 58 -1.22 -30.70 6.73
N LYS A 59 -0.67 -29.51 6.53
CA LYS A 59 0.71 -29.10 6.82
C LYS A 59 0.74 -27.81 7.63
N GLU A 60 -0.17 -27.66 8.58
CA GLU A 60 -0.29 -26.47 9.42
C GLU A 60 1.01 -26.18 10.21
N ASP A 61 1.73 -27.23 10.59
CA ASP A 61 3.03 -27.11 11.28
C ASP A 61 4.20 -26.75 10.34
N GLU A 62 3.98 -26.61 9.01
CA GLU A 62 5.03 -26.30 8.06
C GLU A 62 5.19 -24.81 7.87
N THR A 63 6.30 -24.24 8.36
CA THR A 63 6.68 -22.85 8.08
C THR A 63 7.05 -22.69 6.62
N LEU A 64 6.31 -21.85 5.89
CA LEU A 64 6.64 -21.48 4.51
C LEU A 64 7.61 -20.30 4.48
N VAL A 65 8.66 -20.44 3.69
CA VAL A 65 9.72 -19.44 3.57
C VAL A 65 9.72 -18.85 2.17
N THR A 66 9.71 -17.49 2.10
CA THR A 66 9.82 -16.79 0.81
C THR A 66 11.25 -16.80 0.28
N ARG A 67 11.40 -16.42 -0.98
CA ARG A 67 12.72 -16.03 -1.50
C ARG A 67 13.29 -14.87 -0.71
N SER A 68 14.63 -14.80 -0.66
CA SER A 68 15.31 -13.68 0.01
C SER A 68 15.24 -12.41 -0.84
N PHE A 69 15.15 -11.26 -0.16
CA PHE A 69 15.19 -9.92 -0.73
C PHE A 69 16.21 -9.05 -0.01
N GLU A 70 16.70 -8.01 -0.67
CA GLU A 70 17.72 -7.11 -0.15
C GLU A 70 17.15 -5.74 0.17
N ILE A 71 17.41 -5.25 1.39
CA ILE A 71 17.13 -3.87 1.80
C ILE A 71 18.44 -3.07 1.70
N ARG A 72 18.50 -2.14 0.74
CA ARG A 72 19.63 -1.25 0.54
C ARG A 72 19.41 0.05 1.31
N GLY A 73 20.29 0.34 2.27
CA GLY A 73 20.14 1.47 3.18
C GLY A 73 19.04 1.21 4.25
N LYS A 74 18.91 2.14 5.19
CA LYS A 74 17.94 2.02 6.28
C LYS A 74 16.50 2.21 5.74
N ALA A 75 15.70 1.17 5.77
CA ALA A 75 14.28 1.26 5.43
C ALA A 75 13.49 1.84 6.61
N ARG A 76 13.04 3.09 6.49
CA ARG A 76 12.17 3.71 7.49
C ARG A 76 10.82 3.04 7.60
N LYS A 77 10.32 2.52 6.48
CA LYS A 77 9.04 1.84 6.37
C LYS A 77 9.16 0.72 5.35
N LEU A 78 8.85 -0.48 5.77
CA LEU A 78 8.73 -1.66 4.91
C LEU A 78 7.30 -2.17 5.04
N VAL A 79 6.67 -2.42 3.91
CA VAL A 79 5.29 -2.86 3.84
C VAL A 79 5.27 -4.28 3.30
N VAL A 80 4.66 -5.19 4.04
CA VAL A 80 4.36 -6.56 3.60
C VAL A 80 2.87 -6.66 3.36
N ARG A 81 2.48 -6.94 2.12
CA ARG A 81 1.09 -7.14 1.72
C ARG A 81 0.83 -8.61 1.48
N ASN A 82 -0.31 -9.06 1.97
CA ASN A 82 -0.82 -10.39 1.71
C ASN A 82 -2.16 -10.28 0.97
N ALA A 83 -2.30 -11.00 -0.13
CA ALA A 83 -3.54 -11.14 -0.87
C ALA A 83 -3.88 -12.62 -1.02
N THR A 84 -5.02 -13.04 -0.45
CA THR A 84 -5.44 -14.44 -0.39
C THR A 84 -6.62 -14.72 -1.32
N ASP A 85 -6.83 -16.01 -1.66
CA ASP A 85 -8.00 -16.48 -2.40
C ASP A 85 -9.11 -17.05 -1.48
N LEU A 86 -9.19 -16.55 -0.24
CA LEU A 86 -10.19 -16.96 0.74
C LEU A 86 -11.63 -16.84 0.20
N ASN A 87 -12.44 -17.83 0.53
CA ASN A 87 -13.86 -17.84 0.23
C ASN A 87 -14.62 -18.60 1.32
N ASN A 88 -15.50 -17.90 2.02
CA ASN A 88 -16.26 -18.36 3.18
C ASN A 88 -15.37 -19.05 4.22
N ASN A 89 -14.24 -18.42 4.52
CA ASN A 89 -13.26 -18.95 5.44
C ASN A 89 -12.32 -17.87 5.99
N TRP A 90 -11.44 -18.26 6.93
CA TRP A 90 -10.39 -17.43 7.50
C TRP A 90 -9.04 -18.15 7.52
N ILE A 91 -7.96 -17.39 7.69
CA ILE A 91 -6.59 -17.86 7.90
C ILE A 91 -5.89 -16.92 8.87
N GLY A 92 -5.25 -17.50 9.90
CA GLY A 92 -4.28 -16.79 10.74
C GLY A 92 -2.89 -16.89 10.13
N LEU A 93 -2.14 -15.80 10.07
CA LEU A 93 -0.77 -15.76 9.56
C LEU A 93 0.15 -15.20 10.64
N ASN A 94 1.15 -15.97 11.07
CA ASN A 94 2.29 -15.51 11.85
C ASN A 94 3.43 -15.26 10.88
N ILE A 95 3.86 -14.02 10.77
CA ILE A 95 4.84 -13.55 9.77
C ILE A 95 6.08 -13.09 10.51
N ASP A 96 7.17 -13.80 10.36
CA ASP A 96 8.49 -13.42 10.86
C ASP A 96 9.35 -12.91 9.72
N MET A 97 9.72 -11.63 9.75
CA MET A 97 10.74 -11.09 8.85
C MET A 97 12.12 -11.33 9.48
N VAL A 98 12.90 -12.21 8.87
CA VAL A 98 14.17 -12.68 9.43
C VAL A 98 15.34 -12.14 8.64
N ASN A 99 16.32 -11.55 9.35
CA ASN A 99 17.60 -11.18 8.77
C ASN A 99 18.47 -12.42 8.59
N LYS A 100 18.82 -12.71 7.34
CA LYS A 100 19.56 -13.93 6.97
C LYS A 100 20.97 -14.02 7.60
N THR A 101 21.57 -12.88 7.88
CA THR A 101 22.96 -12.83 8.40
C THR A 101 23.01 -12.86 9.92
N THR A 102 22.10 -12.12 10.58
CA THR A 102 22.13 -11.96 12.04
C THR A 102 21.18 -12.88 12.77
N GLY A 103 20.17 -13.43 12.08
CA GLY A 103 19.08 -14.20 12.66
C GLY A 103 18.05 -13.34 13.42
N ALA A 104 18.20 -12.01 13.44
CA ALA A 104 17.23 -11.13 14.06
C ALA A 104 15.89 -11.22 13.34
N ALA A 105 14.79 -11.33 14.10
CA ALA A 105 13.44 -11.50 13.58
C ALA A 105 12.52 -10.37 14.06
N TRP A 106 11.61 -9.96 13.19
CA TRP A 106 10.53 -9.01 13.46
C TRP A 106 9.20 -9.73 13.27
N PRO A 107 8.52 -10.11 14.36
CA PRO A 107 7.27 -10.85 14.28
C PRO A 107 6.08 -9.94 14.01
N ALA A 108 5.08 -10.48 13.30
CA ALA A 108 3.76 -9.89 13.16
C ALA A 108 2.72 -11.01 13.01
N ALA A 109 1.57 -10.85 13.66
CA ALA A 109 0.44 -11.75 13.53
C ALA A 109 -0.72 -11.05 12.82
N ARG A 110 -1.36 -11.75 11.88
CA ARG A 110 -2.49 -11.25 11.09
C ARG A 110 -3.56 -12.33 10.95
N GLU A 111 -4.80 -11.89 10.83
CA GLU A 111 -5.93 -12.73 10.49
C GLU A 111 -6.65 -12.12 9.30
N LEU A 112 -6.89 -12.93 8.29
CA LEU A 112 -7.70 -12.58 7.13
C LEU A 112 -8.93 -13.48 7.10
N SER A 113 -10.08 -12.89 6.83
CA SER A 113 -11.32 -13.61 6.66
C SER A 113 -12.14 -13.02 5.53
N TYR A 114 -12.85 -13.86 4.81
CA TYR A 114 -13.79 -13.42 3.79
C TYR A 114 -14.99 -14.36 3.74
N TYR A 115 -16.16 -13.78 3.95
CA TYR A 115 -17.45 -14.49 3.91
C TYR A 115 -18.37 -13.77 2.92
N ALA A 116 -19.15 -14.52 2.18
CA ALA A 116 -20.14 -13.99 1.27
C ALA A 116 -21.31 -14.96 1.13
N GLY A 117 -22.51 -14.41 0.94
CA GLY A 117 -23.74 -15.20 0.81
C GLY A 117 -24.87 -14.41 0.18
N VAL A 118 -26.03 -15.07 0.12
CA VAL A 118 -27.29 -14.47 -0.30
C VAL A 118 -28.30 -14.72 0.82
N ASP A 119 -28.95 -13.68 1.31
CA ASP A 119 -30.01 -13.73 2.30
C ASP A 119 -31.21 -12.94 1.76
N ASP A 120 -32.40 -13.52 1.79
CA ASP A 120 -33.65 -12.98 1.24
C ASP A 120 -33.53 -12.39 -0.18
N GLY A 121 -32.63 -12.94 -1.02
CA GLY A 121 -32.38 -12.49 -2.38
C GLY A 121 -31.37 -11.33 -2.50
N GLU A 122 -30.85 -10.85 -1.39
CA GLU A 122 -29.78 -9.84 -1.35
C GLU A 122 -28.41 -10.50 -1.12
N SER A 123 -27.43 -10.10 -1.94
CA SER A 123 -26.04 -10.57 -1.78
C SER A 123 -25.31 -9.74 -0.74
N TRP A 124 -24.58 -10.40 0.14
CA TRP A 124 -23.75 -9.76 1.15
C TRP A 124 -22.33 -10.29 1.14
N SER A 125 -21.37 -9.51 1.62
CA SER A 125 -20.01 -9.95 1.88
C SER A 125 -19.42 -9.23 3.10
N GLU A 126 -18.56 -9.95 3.83
CA GLU A 126 -17.88 -9.46 5.03
C GLU A 126 -16.43 -9.91 5.04
N GLY A 127 -15.56 -9.09 5.68
CA GLY A 127 -14.14 -9.36 5.76
C GLY A 127 -13.34 -8.84 4.57
N ASN A 128 -12.05 -9.19 4.53
CA ASN A 128 -11.13 -8.78 3.48
C ASN A 128 -10.14 -9.90 3.14
N ARG A 129 -9.86 -10.06 1.85
CA ARG A 129 -8.86 -11.00 1.34
C ARG A 129 -7.45 -10.42 1.32
N ASN A 130 -7.31 -9.13 1.60
CA ASN A 130 -6.04 -8.42 1.57
C ASN A 130 -5.73 -7.83 2.94
N ASP A 131 -4.46 -7.90 3.33
CA ASP A 131 -3.95 -7.29 4.55
C ASP A 131 -2.56 -6.69 4.33
N GLU A 132 -2.19 -5.74 5.18
CA GLU A 132 -0.92 -5.04 5.14
C GLU A 132 -0.29 -4.97 6.53
N VAL A 133 0.99 -5.40 6.60
CA VAL A 133 1.83 -5.26 7.79
C VAL A 133 2.92 -4.24 7.53
N VAL A 134 3.13 -3.34 8.47
CA VAL A 134 4.17 -2.31 8.38
C VAL A 134 5.26 -2.57 9.40
N PHE A 135 6.47 -2.77 8.91
CA PHE A 135 7.68 -2.79 9.72
C PHE A 135 8.42 -1.45 9.61
N VAL A 136 8.94 -0.96 10.72
CA VAL A 136 9.63 0.34 10.75
C VAL A 136 11.08 0.18 11.18
N ASP A 137 11.92 1.13 10.76
CA ASP A 137 13.34 1.22 11.14
C ASP A 137 14.17 -0.05 10.88
N ILE A 138 13.87 -0.75 9.80
CA ILE A 138 14.57 -1.97 9.43
C ILE A 138 15.98 -1.64 8.92
N PRO A 139 17.03 -2.25 9.49
CA PRO A 139 18.40 -2.04 9.05
C PRO A 139 18.65 -2.61 7.66
N PRO A 140 19.68 -2.15 6.92
CA PRO A 140 20.07 -2.74 5.65
C PRO A 140 20.53 -4.19 5.84
N GLY A 141 20.24 -5.04 4.85
CA GLY A 141 20.58 -6.46 4.91
C GLY A 141 19.77 -7.31 3.96
N THR A 142 20.02 -8.60 4.01
CA THR A 142 19.26 -9.62 3.26
C THR A 142 18.25 -10.28 4.21
N TYR A 143 17.00 -10.35 3.77
CA TYR A 143 15.86 -10.82 4.55
C TYR A 143 15.08 -11.90 3.81
N TYR A 144 14.28 -12.64 4.54
CA TYR A 144 13.21 -13.49 4.03
C TYR A 144 12.04 -13.43 5.02
N LEU A 145 10.86 -13.83 4.57
CA LEU A 145 9.71 -14.01 5.43
C LEU A 145 9.56 -15.51 5.70
N ALA A 146 9.40 -15.86 6.97
CA ALA A 146 8.95 -17.14 7.45
C ALA A 146 7.48 -16.98 7.89
N ILE A 147 6.59 -17.78 7.36
CA ILE A 147 5.15 -17.59 7.55
C ILE A 147 4.53 -18.92 7.95
N ASP A 148 3.95 -18.93 9.15
CA ASP A 148 3.12 -20.04 9.66
C ASP A 148 1.66 -19.68 9.48
N ALA A 149 0.84 -20.66 9.10
CA ALA A 149 -0.57 -20.47 8.88
C ALA A 149 -1.40 -21.32 9.86
N GLY A 150 -2.38 -20.69 10.49
CA GLY A 150 -3.41 -21.38 11.28
C GLY A 150 -4.75 -21.37 10.53
N PHE A 151 -5.52 -22.44 10.69
CA PHE A 151 -6.77 -22.67 9.99
C PHE A 151 -7.91 -23.03 10.96
N PRO A 152 -9.18 -22.87 10.56
CA PRO A 152 -10.31 -23.44 11.28
C PRO A 152 -10.36 -24.96 11.10
N ASP A 153 -11.14 -25.62 11.95
CA ASP A 153 -11.37 -27.09 11.89
C ASP A 153 -11.92 -27.55 10.52
N GLU A 154 -12.76 -26.71 9.89
CA GLU A 154 -13.28 -26.92 8.54
C GLU A 154 -12.51 -26.08 7.51
N ALA A 155 -11.23 -26.33 7.40
CA ALA A 155 -10.36 -25.57 6.51
C ALA A 155 -10.57 -25.90 5.02
N PRO A 156 -10.34 -24.95 4.10
CA PRO A 156 -10.28 -25.26 2.69
C PRO A 156 -9.07 -26.14 2.39
N ARG A 157 -9.13 -26.93 1.33
CA ARG A 157 -8.01 -27.82 0.95
C ARG A 157 -6.68 -27.09 0.73
N ARG A 158 -6.75 -25.80 0.39
CA ARG A 158 -5.60 -24.96 0.12
C ARG A 158 -6.01 -23.49 0.16
N VAL A 159 -5.16 -22.64 0.73
CA VAL A 159 -5.23 -21.19 0.58
C VAL A 159 -3.99 -20.70 -0.17
N ARG A 160 -4.20 -19.99 -1.26
CA ARG A 160 -3.13 -19.31 -1.97
C ARG A 160 -3.00 -17.88 -1.46
N SER A 161 -1.77 -17.49 -1.12
CA SER A 161 -1.44 -16.10 -0.78
C SER A 161 -0.39 -15.56 -1.73
N THR A 162 -0.60 -14.34 -2.22
CA THR A 162 0.43 -13.55 -2.87
C THR A 162 1.01 -12.60 -1.84
N VAL A 163 2.30 -12.73 -1.58
CA VAL A 163 3.04 -11.91 -0.62
C VAL A 163 3.91 -10.92 -1.37
N GLU A 164 3.75 -9.64 -1.08
CA GLU A 164 4.56 -8.56 -1.65
C GLU A 164 5.29 -7.81 -0.54
N VAL A 165 6.57 -7.50 -0.75
CA VAL A 165 7.35 -6.66 0.14
C VAL A 165 7.81 -5.43 -0.63
N ALA A 166 7.52 -4.25 -0.11
CA ALA A 166 7.90 -2.99 -0.72
C ALA A 166 8.44 -1.99 0.31
N THR A 167 9.39 -1.14 -0.12
CA THR A 167 9.82 0.04 0.63
C THR A 167 9.01 1.25 0.23
N GLY A 168 8.86 2.24 1.13
CA GLY A 168 8.23 3.52 0.81
C GLY A 168 6.86 3.73 1.42
N ALA A 169 6.16 4.76 0.99
CA ALA A 169 4.84 5.11 1.51
C ALA A 169 3.87 3.94 1.31
N ALA A 170 3.13 3.61 2.37
CA ALA A 170 1.99 2.71 2.25
C ALA A 170 1.09 3.23 1.14
N GLY A 171 0.79 2.36 0.21
CA GLY A 171 0.08 2.75 -0.98
C GLY A 171 -1.32 3.27 -0.70
N TRP A 172 -1.85 3.83 -1.68
CA TRP A 172 -3.17 4.34 -1.97
C TRP A 172 -4.27 3.25 -1.87
N SER A 173 -4.30 2.44 -0.82
CA SER A 173 -5.29 1.37 -0.67
C SER A 173 -6.58 1.81 0.04
N ASN A 174 -6.80 3.13 0.19
CA ASN A 174 -8.02 3.70 0.74
C ASN A 174 -8.62 4.79 -0.18
N LEU A 175 -8.84 4.46 -1.45
CA LEU A 175 -9.78 5.18 -2.31
C LEU A 175 -10.76 4.17 -2.91
#